data_5a2e2880e38d3769197acb65601f89f7
#
_entry.id   5a2e2880e38d3769197acb65601f89f7
#
_cell.length_a   1.000
_cell.length_b   1.000
_cell.length_c   1.000
_cell.angle_alpha   90.00
_cell.angle_beta   90.00
_cell.angle_gamma   90.00
#
_symmetry.space_group_name_H-M   'P 1'
#
loop_
_entity.id
_entity.type
_entity.pdbx_description
1 polymer ?
#
loop_
_entity_poly.entity_id
_entity_poly.type
_entity_poly.pdbx_seq_one_letter_code
_entity_poly.pdbx_strand_id
1 'polypeptide(L)'
;TPWLPYKDLLLLKGVEEMVELYYNSHQYEKTLEEILKNYGSPFAFFEELAEFYDRKGYSKISHSRMARYEILREFISEKDWADPVYDQCMIFDLYARERLKSRPAFAADRSPYKEQLREYEKIYGKQVHIEIFTRDGQPVFVLFDYARRNPLTNDAHVEVLG
;
A
#
# COMPACT_ATOMS: atom_id res chain seq x y z
N THR A 1 -13.80 31.99 -22.35
CA THR A 1 -13.32 30.83 -21.62
C THR A 1 -11.81 30.92 -21.44
N PRO A 2 -11.33 30.77 -20.21
CA PRO A 2 -9.90 30.77 -20.01
C PRO A 2 -9.26 29.56 -20.68
N TRP A 3 -8.19 29.79 -21.39
CA TRP A 3 -7.42 28.74 -22.00
C TRP A 3 -6.54 28.09 -20.93
N LEU A 4 -6.62 26.76 -20.80
CA LEU A 4 -5.64 26.04 -20.02
C LEU A 4 -4.39 25.83 -20.87
N PRO A 5 -3.21 26.27 -20.41
CA PRO A 5 -1.97 25.97 -21.13
C PRO A 5 -1.80 24.47 -21.32
N TYR A 6 -1.17 24.08 -22.42
CA TYR A 6 -0.98 22.65 -22.75
C TYR A 6 -0.30 21.88 -21.61
N LYS A 7 0.70 22.47 -20.97
CA LYS A 7 1.38 21.83 -19.84
C LYS A 7 0.47 21.62 -18.63
N ASP A 8 -0.51 22.52 -18.42
CA ASP A 8 -1.47 22.36 -17.32
C ASP A 8 -2.46 21.25 -17.62
N LEU A 9 -2.84 21.06 -18.89
CA LEU A 9 -3.64 19.94 -19.33
C LEU A 9 -2.91 18.62 -19.12
N LEU A 10 -1.61 18.56 -19.44
CA LEU A 10 -0.79 17.38 -19.20
C LEU A 10 -0.66 17.08 -17.71
N LEU A 11 -0.52 18.09 -16.89
CA LEU A 11 -0.45 17.94 -15.45
C LEU A 11 -1.77 17.37 -14.89
N LEU A 12 -2.89 17.96 -15.30
CA LEU A 12 -4.21 17.48 -14.88
C LEU A 12 -4.44 16.03 -15.30
N LYS A 13 -4.02 15.67 -16.50
CA LYS A 13 -4.11 14.31 -17.00
C LYS A 13 -3.29 13.34 -16.17
N GLY A 14 -2.07 13.76 -15.81
CA GLY A 14 -1.20 12.99 -14.93
C GLY A 14 -1.82 12.79 -13.54
N VAL A 15 -2.42 13.85 -12.99
CA VAL A 15 -3.12 13.77 -11.70
C VAL A 15 -4.29 12.80 -11.78
N GLU A 16 -5.10 12.87 -12.84
CA GLU A 16 -6.21 11.94 -13.05
C GLU A 16 -5.74 10.49 -13.10
N GLU A 17 -4.63 10.22 -13.78
CA GLU A 17 -4.06 8.88 -13.85
C GLU A 17 -3.62 8.38 -12.47
N MET A 18 -3.00 9.24 -11.66
CA MET A 18 -2.58 8.87 -10.31
C MET A 18 -3.77 8.60 -9.40
N VAL A 19 -4.81 9.42 -9.50
CA VAL A 19 -6.06 9.19 -8.76
C VAL A 19 -6.69 7.86 -9.15
N GLU A 20 -6.73 7.54 -10.43
CA GLU A 20 -7.28 6.28 -10.92
C GLU A 20 -6.49 5.08 -10.43
N LEU A 21 -5.16 5.14 -10.50
CA LEU A 21 -4.29 4.03 -10.11
C LEU A 21 -4.25 3.80 -8.60
N TYR A 22 -4.20 4.87 -7.81
CA TYR A 22 -3.93 4.78 -6.38
C TYR A 22 -5.15 5.01 -5.50
N TYR A 23 -6.07 5.88 -5.88
CA TYR A 23 -7.24 6.16 -5.09
C TYR A 23 -8.44 5.32 -5.51
N ASN A 24 -8.81 5.38 -6.79
CA ASN A 24 -10.01 4.70 -7.28
C ASN A 24 -9.89 3.17 -7.30
N SER A 25 -8.68 2.65 -7.32
CA SER A 25 -8.45 1.20 -7.25
C SER A 25 -8.77 0.59 -5.89
N HIS A 26 -8.81 1.41 -4.84
CA HIS A 26 -9.01 0.98 -3.45
C HIS A 26 -7.97 -0.05 -2.95
N GLN A 27 -6.81 -0.10 -3.58
CA GLN A 27 -5.74 -1.04 -3.22
C GLN A 27 -4.69 -0.45 -2.28
N TYR A 28 -4.78 0.85 -1.97
CA TYR A 28 -3.76 1.58 -1.21
C TYR A 28 -4.37 2.36 -0.04
N GLU A 29 -5.47 1.88 0.52
CA GLU A 29 -6.29 2.62 1.50
C GLU A 29 -5.49 3.05 2.74
N LYS A 30 -4.83 2.12 3.41
CA LYS A 30 -4.04 2.42 4.60
C LYS A 30 -2.83 3.30 4.27
N THR A 31 -2.17 2.98 3.16
CA THR A 31 -1.00 3.70 2.70
C THR A 31 -1.33 5.15 2.38
N LEU A 32 -2.40 5.39 1.63
CA LEU A 32 -2.83 6.75 1.29
C LEU A 32 -3.27 7.53 2.51
N GLU A 33 -3.99 6.90 3.41
CA GLU A 33 -4.42 7.54 4.66
C GLU A 33 -3.22 8.12 5.41
N GLU A 34 -2.15 7.34 5.51
CA GLU A 34 -0.94 7.77 6.20
C GLU A 34 -0.16 8.84 5.41
N ILE A 35 0.00 8.65 4.09
CA ILE A 35 0.69 9.61 3.23
C ILE A 35 0.00 10.99 3.26
N LEU A 36 -1.32 11.01 3.16
CA LEU A 36 -2.07 12.25 3.04
C LEU A 36 -2.01 13.13 4.30
N LYS A 37 -1.60 12.58 5.42
CA LYS A 37 -1.34 13.36 6.64
C LYS A 37 -0.22 14.40 6.44
N ASN A 38 0.63 14.21 5.44
CA ASN A 38 1.76 15.10 5.15
C ASN A 38 1.42 16.20 4.16
N TYR A 39 0.19 16.27 3.68
CA TYR A 39 -0.23 17.21 2.64
C TYR A 39 -1.44 18.02 3.08
N GLY A 40 -1.51 19.27 2.61
CA GLY A 40 -2.66 20.14 2.88
C GLY A 40 -3.91 19.72 2.11
N SER A 41 -3.75 18.97 1.00
CA SER A 41 -4.87 18.46 0.21
C SER A 41 -4.44 17.19 -0.52
N PRO A 42 -5.40 16.31 -0.85
CA PRO A 42 -5.10 15.14 -1.68
C PRO A 42 -4.55 15.52 -3.07
N PHE A 43 -5.05 16.60 -3.64
CA PHE A 43 -4.58 17.09 -4.95
C PHE A 43 -3.08 17.36 -4.93
N ALA A 44 -2.58 18.00 -3.87
CA ALA A 44 -1.15 18.31 -3.74
C ALA A 44 -0.29 17.05 -3.79
N PHE A 45 -0.74 15.97 -3.15
CA PHE A 45 -0.04 14.69 -3.21
C PHE A 45 -0.07 14.10 -4.62
N PHE A 46 -1.24 14.02 -5.25
CA PHE A 46 -1.35 13.40 -6.58
C PHE A 46 -0.61 14.20 -7.65
N GLU A 47 -0.56 15.51 -7.52
CA GLU A 47 0.24 16.38 -8.39
C GLU A 47 1.74 16.05 -8.25
N GLU A 48 2.23 15.94 -7.04
CA GLU A 48 3.62 15.61 -6.77
C GLU A 48 3.97 14.21 -7.25
N LEU A 49 3.08 13.24 -7.05
CA LEU A 49 3.28 11.88 -7.52
C LEU A 49 3.30 11.81 -9.05
N ALA A 50 2.42 12.57 -9.70
CA ALA A 50 2.40 12.64 -11.17
C ALA A 50 3.72 13.21 -11.72
N GLU A 51 4.25 14.26 -11.09
CA GLU A 51 5.54 14.83 -11.46
C GLU A 51 6.68 13.81 -11.24
N PHE A 52 6.63 13.06 -10.16
CA PHE A 52 7.59 12.00 -9.88
C PHE A 52 7.56 10.92 -10.96
N TYR A 53 6.36 10.47 -11.35
CA TYR A 53 6.19 9.49 -12.42
C TYR A 53 6.80 9.99 -13.73
N ASP A 54 6.55 11.24 -14.06
CA ASP A 54 7.07 11.84 -15.30
C ASP A 54 8.59 11.96 -15.25
N ARG A 55 9.12 12.46 -14.15
CA ARG A 55 10.57 12.64 -13.96
C ARG A 55 11.33 11.32 -14.03
N LYS A 56 10.76 10.24 -13.50
CA LYS A 56 11.38 8.91 -13.50
C LYS A 56 11.12 8.11 -14.77
N GLY A 57 10.29 8.63 -15.67
CA GLY A 57 9.94 7.93 -16.91
C GLY A 57 8.92 6.82 -16.71
N TYR A 58 8.20 6.80 -15.60
CA TYR A 58 7.21 5.77 -15.30
C TYR A 58 5.87 6.01 -15.99
N SER A 59 5.57 7.23 -16.40
CA SER A 59 4.27 7.63 -16.98
C SER A 59 3.91 6.90 -18.26
N LYS A 60 4.90 6.46 -19.02
CA LYS A 60 4.70 5.89 -20.36
C LYS A 60 4.77 4.37 -20.38
N ILE A 61 4.87 3.75 -19.22
CA ILE A 61 5.06 2.32 -19.06
C ILE A 61 3.93 1.78 -18.21
N SER A 62 3.38 0.65 -18.63
CA SER A 62 2.41 -0.09 -17.81
C SER A 62 3.15 -0.81 -16.69
N HIS A 63 2.62 -0.74 -15.48
CA HIS A 63 3.23 -1.34 -14.29
C HIS A 63 2.34 -2.40 -13.68
N SER A 64 2.96 -3.46 -13.17
CA SER A 64 2.24 -4.45 -12.37
C SER A 64 1.80 -3.83 -11.05
N ARG A 65 0.89 -4.51 -10.37
CA ARG A 65 0.45 -4.08 -9.04
C ARG A 65 1.62 -3.96 -8.06
N MET A 66 2.49 -4.97 -8.01
CA MET A 66 3.67 -4.94 -7.13
C MET A 66 4.62 -3.80 -7.51
N ALA A 67 4.83 -3.57 -8.81
CA ALA A 67 5.69 -2.49 -9.27
C ALA A 67 5.17 -1.13 -8.82
N ARG A 68 3.85 -0.92 -8.78
CA ARG A 68 3.26 0.33 -8.29
C ARG A 68 3.54 0.55 -6.80
N TYR A 69 3.55 -0.50 -5.99
CA TYR A 69 3.96 -0.39 -4.58
C TYR A 69 5.44 -0.01 -4.47
N GLU A 70 6.29 -0.61 -5.29
CA GLU A 70 7.73 -0.29 -5.30
C GLU A 70 7.99 1.16 -5.74
N ILE A 71 7.24 1.66 -6.71
CA ILE A 71 7.33 3.05 -7.15
C ILE A 71 6.92 3.99 -6.01
N LEU A 72 5.85 3.66 -5.32
CA LEU A 72 5.38 4.46 -4.19
C LEU A 72 6.39 4.46 -3.04
N ARG A 73 7.03 3.33 -2.78
CA ARG A 73 8.13 3.24 -1.80
C ARG A 73 9.31 4.14 -2.20
N GLU A 74 9.69 4.13 -3.47
CA GLU A 74 10.74 5.00 -3.98
C GLU A 74 10.38 6.47 -3.78
N PHE A 75 9.14 6.84 -4.10
CA PHE A 75 8.63 8.19 -3.86
C PHE A 75 8.75 8.58 -2.38
N ILE A 76 8.29 7.74 -1.49
CA ILE A 76 8.35 7.99 -0.04
C ILE A 76 9.79 8.09 0.43
N SER A 77 10.70 7.28 -0.10
CA SER A 77 12.10 7.26 0.32
C SER A 77 12.81 8.60 0.10
N GLU A 78 12.33 9.41 -0.83
CA GLU A 78 12.87 10.74 -1.12
C GLU A 78 12.33 11.82 -0.19
N LYS A 79 11.40 11.47 0.70
CA LYS A 79 10.75 12.43 1.60
C LYS A 79 11.44 12.47 2.96
N ASP A 80 11.39 13.64 3.59
CA ASP A 80 11.89 13.84 4.95
C ASP A 80 11.01 13.19 6.02
N TRP A 81 9.79 12.79 5.66
CA TRP A 81 8.86 12.09 6.54
C TRP A 81 8.85 10.58 6.33
N ALA A 82 9.82 10.02 5.61
CA ALA A 82 9.93 8.57 5.42
C ALA A 82 10.07 7.86 6.77
N ASP A 83 9.28 6.81 6.97
CA ASP A 83 9.17 6.09 8.24
C ASP A 83 8.75 4.65 7.95
N PRO A 84 9.19 3.67 8.76
CA PRO A 84 8.77 2.28 8.59
C PRO A 84 7.25 2.05 8.59
N VAL A 85 6.47 2.96 9.14
CA VAL A 85 4.99 2.84 9.11
C VAL A 85 4.44 2.72 7.70
N TYR A 86 5.07 3.37 6.72
CA TYR A 86 4.59 3.31 5.33
C TYR A 86 4.75 1.92 4.73
N ASP A 87 5.86 1.25 5.01
CA ASP A 87 6.06 -0.13 4.59
C ASP A 87 5.01 -1.05 5.22
N GLN A 88 4.71 -0.84 6.49
CA GLN A 88 3.68 -1.62 7.19
C GLN A 88 2.30 -1.40 6.57
N CYS A 89 1.95 -0.15 6.24
CA CYS A 89 0.69 0.16 5.57
C CYS A 89 0.59 -0.54 4.21
N MET A 90 1.68 -0.55 3.45
CA MET A 90 1.73 -1.22 2.15
C MET A 90 1.57 -2.73 2.28
N ILE A 91 2.23 -3.34 3.25
CA ILE A 91 2.08 -4.77 3.52
C ILE A 91 0.64 -5.10 3.90
N PHE A 92 0.02 -4.27 4.74
CA PHE A 92 -1.39 -4.44 5.08
C PHE A 92 -2.28 -4.39 3.83
N ASP A 93 -2.11 -3.35 3.02
CA ASP A 93 -2.93 -3.18 1.81
C ASP A 93 -2.74 -4.32 0.81
N LEU A 94 -1.51 -4.78 0.64
CA LEU A 94 -1.21 -5.91 -0.24
C LEU A 94 -1.94 -7.18 0.20
N TYR A 95 -1.81 -7.55 1.47
CA TYR A 95 -2.41 -8.78 1.98
C TYR A 95 -3.92 -8.69 2.21
N ALA A 96 -4.45 -7.49 2.42
CA ALA A 96 -5.89 -7.29 2.45
C ALA A 96 -6.54 -7.63 1.11
N ARG A 97 -5.83 -7.40 0.02
CA ARG A 97 -6.35 -7.64 -1.33
C ARG A 97 -6.24 -9.10 -1.75
N GLU A 98 -5.06 -9.68 -1.59
CA GLU A 98 -4.82 -11.06 -2.02
C GLU A 98 -3.65 -11.69 -1.26
N ARG A 99 -3.66 -13.02 -1.26
CA ARG A 99 -2.55 -13.79 -0.72
C ARG A 99 -1.43 -13.81 -1.75
N LEU A 100 -0.25 -13.32 -1.37
CA LEU A 100 0.91 -13.31 -2.25
C LEU A 100 1.63 -14.66 -2.20
N LYS A 101 2.24 -15.04 -3.31
CA LYS A 101 3.03 -16.29 -3.41
C LYS A 101 4.29 -16.22 -2.56
N SER A 102 4.90 -15.03 -2.47
CA SER A 102 6.08 -14.78 -1.64
C SER A 102 5.93 -13.44 -0.95
N ARG A 103 6.53 -13.32 0.23
CA ARG A 103 6.48 -12.08 0.98
C ARG A 103 7.36 -11.03 0.30
N PRO A 104 6.87 -9.77 0.20
CA PRO A 104 7.71 -8.69 -0.32
C PRO A 104 9.00 -8.52 0.49
N ALA A 105 10.06 -8.09 -0.18
CA ALA A 105 11.36 -7.90 0.46
C ALA A 105 11.32 -6.85 1.59
N PHE A 106 10.40 -5.89 1.49
CA PHE A 106 10.24 -4.85 2.51
C PHE A 106 9.30 -5.23 3.67
N ALA A 107 8.81 -6.47 3.69
CA ALA A 107 8.02 -6.96 4.82
C ALA A 107 8.92 -7.19 6.05
N ALA A 108 8.35 -7.06 7.22
CA ALA A 108 9.09 -7.24 8.47
C ALA A 108 9.64 -8.65 8.62
N ASP A 109 10.80 -8.78 9.26
CA ASP A 109 11.37 -10.08 9.57
C ASP A 109 10.51 -10.79 10.62
N ARG A 110 9.99 -11.97 10.27
CA ARG A 110 9.17 -12.78 11.17
C ARG A 110 9.95 -13.84 11.94
N SER A 111 11.27 -13.95 11.70
CA SER A 111 12.09 -14.98 12.33
C SER A 111 12.01 -15.00 13.85
N PRO A 112 12.00 -13.84 14.55
CA PRO A 112 11.89 -13.84 16.02
C PRO A 112 10.59 -14.43 16.56
N TYR A 113 9.55 -14.56 15.72
CA TYR A 113 8.22 -14.99 16.13
C TYR A 113 7.81 -16.33 15.52
N LYS A 114 8.79 -17.10 15.11
CA LYS A 114 8.59 -18.36 14.37
C LYS A 114 7.70 -19.36 15.12
N GLU A 115 7.89 -19.48 16.42
CA GLU A 115 7.12 -20.42 17.24
C GLU A 115 5.65 -20.00 17.36
N GLN A 116 5.40 -18.72 17.62
CA GLN A 116 4.05 -18.18 17.72
C GLN A 116 3.31 -18.31 16.39
N LEU A 117 4.02 -18.06 15.28
CA LEU A 117 3.43 -18.20 13.94
C LEU A 117 3.04 -19.65 13.66
N ARG A 118 3.86 -20.61 14.07
CA ARG A 118 3.53 -22.04 13.92
C ARG A 118 2.28 -22.42 14.69
N GLU A 119 2.13 -21.90 15.91
CA GLU A 119 0.96 -22.17 16.73
C GLU A 119 -0.30 -21.60 16.12
N TYR A 120 -0.25 -20.38 15.61
CA TYR A 120 -1.37 -19.78 14.89
C TYR A 120 -1.73 -20.56 13.63
N GLU A 121 -0.73 -21.03 12.87
CA GLU A 121 -0.98 -21.87 11.69
C GLU A 121 -1.69 -23.17 12.03
N LYS A 122 -1.39 -23.77 13.19
CA LYS A 122 -2.08 -24.96 13.67
C LYS A 122 -3.55 -24.69 13.97
N ILE A 123 -3.85 -23.52 14.51
CA ILE A 123 -5.21 -23.12 14.89
C ILE A 123 -6.04 -22.74 13.65
N TYR A 124 -5.47 -21.93 12.76
CA TYR A 124 -6.22 -21.31 11.66
C TYR A 124 -6.02 -21.99 10.32
N GLY A 125 -5.04 -22.86 10.19
CA GLY A 125 -4.77 -23.60 8.96
C GLY A 125 -3.92 -22.82 7.97
N LYS A 126 -3.81 -23.37 6.75
CA LYS A 126 -2.94 -22.83 5.71
C LYS A 126 -3.63 -21.85 4.75
N GLN A 127 -4.93 -21.62 4.92
CA GLN A 127 -5.70 -20.74 4.03
C GLN A 127 -5.70 -19.29 4.47
N VAL A 128 -4.97 -19.01 5.53
CA VAL A 128 -4.83 -17.66 6.09
C VAL A 128 -3.39 -17.21 5.91
N HIS A 129 -3.20 -15.90 5.96
CA HIS A 129 -1.87 -15.30 6.03
C HIS A 129 -1.76 -14.50 7.32
N ILE A 130 -0.62 -14.58 7.99
CA ILE A 130 -0.40 -13.85 9.24
C ILE A 130 0.82 -12.96 9.05
N GLU A 131 0.64 -11.67 9.31
CA GLU A 131 1.70 -10.67 9.33
C GLU A 131 1.89 -10.10 10.72
N ILE A 132 3.07 -9.55 10.96
CA ILE A 132 3.41 -8.91 12.21
C ILE A 132 3.61 -7.43 11.94
N PHE A 133 2.86 -6.61 12.67
CA PHE A 133 2.96 -5.16 12.61
C PHE A 133 3.42 -4.65 13.97
N THR A 134 3.93 -3.43 14.00
CA THR A 134 4.36 -2.79 15.25
C THR A 134 3.35 -1.73 15.65
N ARG A 135 2.87 -1.81 16.88
CA ARG A 135 2.01 -0.81 17.49
C ARG A 135 2.60 -0.44 18.84
N ASP A 136 2.95 0.83 19.00
CA ASP A 136 3.56 1.34 20.26
C ASP A 136 4.78 0.53 20.67
N GLY A 137 5.63 0.18 19.70
CA GLY A 137 6.85 -0.59 19.92
C GLY A 137 6.64 -2.07 20.19
N GLN A 138 5.40 -2.56 20.15
CA GLN A 138 5.05 -3.96 20.41
C GLN A 138 4.58 -4.67 19.15
N PRO A 139 4.91 -5.98 19.00
CA PRO A 139 4.42 -6.75 17.86
C PRO A 139 2.92 -7.00 17.96
N VAL A 140 2.25 -6.86 16.83
CA VAL A 140 0.82 -7.18 16.69
C VAL A 140 0.69 -8.18 15.56
N PHE A 141 0.08 -9.32 15.86
CA PHE A 141 -0.18 -10.37 14.87
C PHE A 141 -1.53 -10.12 14.23
N VAL A 142 -1.53 -10.06 12.90
CA VAL A 142 -2.76 -9.80 12.14
C VAL A 142 -2.99 -10.93 11.17
N LEU A 143 -4.18 -11.49 11.20
CA LEU A 143 -4.61 -12.59 10.35
C LEU A 143 -5.45 -12.05 9.19
N PHE A 144 -5.12 -12.51 7.99
CA PHE A 144 -5.88 -12.25 6.77
C PHE A 144 -6.51 -13.56 6.32
N ASP A 145 -7.83 -13.61 6.34
CA ASP A 145 -8.59 -14.83 5.98
C ASP A 145 -9.25 -14.63 4.61
N TYR A 146 -8.76 -15.33 3.62
CA TYR A 146 -9.22 -15.20 2.24
C TYR A 146 -10.46 -16.06 1.94
N ALA A 147 -10.81 -16.96 2.84
CA ALA A 147 -12.05 -17.73 2.74
C ALA A 147 -13.27 -16.90 3.14
N ARG A 148 -13.07 -15.86 3.96
CA ARG A 148 -14.14 -14.96 4.44
C ARG A 148 -13.90 -13.55 3.92
N ARG A 149 -14.17 -13.34 2.63
CA ARG A 149 -13.98 -12.03 2.02
C ARG A 149 -15.20 -11.13 2.24
N ASN A 150 -14.93 -9.82 2.33
CA ASN A 150 -15.99 -8.82 2.38
C ASN A 150 -16.73 -8.82 1.04
N PRO A 151 -18.05 -9.04 1.02
CA PRO A 151 -18.80 -9.13 -0.24
C PRO A 151 -18.85 -7.81 -1.03
N LEU A 152 -18.65 -6.67 -0.37
CA LEU A 152 -18.67 -5.36 -1.03
C LEU A 152 -17.31 -4.98 -1.62
N THR A 153 -16.22 -5.22 -0.88
CA THR A 153 -14.88 -4.80 -1.29
C THR A 153 -14.04 -5.94 -1.85
N ASN A 154 -14.44 -7.18 -1.58
CA ASN A 154 -13.69 -8.39 -1.89
C ASN A 154 -12.35 -8.49 -1.15
N ASP A 155 -12.15 -7.67 -0.14
CA ASP A 155 -10.97 -7.76 0.71
C ASP A 155 -11.06 -8.92 1.69
N ALA A 156 -9.92 -9.43 2.12
CA ALA A 156 -9.85 -10.49 3.12
C ALA A 156 -10.48 -10.04 4.44
N HIS A 157 -11.02 -11.00 5.18
CA HIS A 157 -11.40 -10.75 6.58
C HIS A 157 -10.13 -10.61 7.41
N VAL A 158 -10.08 -9.59 8.25
CA VAL A 158 -8.88 -9.24 9.03
C VAL A 158 -9.19 -9.34 10.52
N GLU A 159 -8.32 -10.04 11.26
CA GLU A 159 -8.42 -10.15 12.71
C GLU A 159 -7.08 -9.86 13.37
N VAL A 160 -7.11 -9.11 14.45
CA VAL A 160 -5.94 -8.92 15.31
C VAL A 160 -5.91 -10.09 16.29
N LEU A 161 -4.79 -10.83 16.31
CA LEU A 161 -4.57 -11.96 17.17
C LEU A 161 -3.87 -11.51 18.46
N GLY A 162 -4.21 -12.12 19.53
CA GLY A 162 -3.59 -11.70 20.77
C GLY A 162 -4.01 -12.53 21.95
#